data_3fc93694b35799dba4cf34495847b79e
#
_entry.id   3fc93694b35799dba4cf34495847b79e
#
_cell.length_a   1.000
_cell.length_b   1.000
_cell.length_c   1.000
_cell.angle_alpha   90.00
_cell.angle_beta   90.00
_cell.angle_gamma   90.00
#
_symmetry.space_group_name_H-M   'P 1'
#
loop_
_entity.id
_entity.type
_entity.pdbx_description
1 polymer ?
#
loop_
_entity_poly.entity_id
_entity_poly.type
_entity_poly.pdbx_seq_one_letter_code
_entity_poly.pdbx_strand_id
1 'polypeptide(L)'
;MKKIAIFLTALFAVSLLSGCISAPPGLERDKSAIQDLKKIKTEDYDCRCKKVRLGGKVVAATALKDKTRIEVISLPVLTFSAKPAIDAPTNGRFIAYLKGFVDPESLKEQYITVTGVLSGKEAGKIDQADYQYPVIEVTAHKQWRLVQEYYYDRDYWDDWDDDWYPRRFGLRFHMFHREPILRYNLY
;
A
#
# COMPACT_ATOMS: atom_id res chain seq x y z
N MET A 1 12.66 -45.04 -18.24
CA MET A 1 12.10 -44.70 -16.92
C MET A 1 12.87 -43.57 -16.20
N LYS A 2 14.23 -43.60 -16.12
CA LYS A 2 15.02 -42.52 -15.46
C LYS A 2 14.83 -41.12 -16.07
N LYS A 3 14.72 -41.00 -17.40
CA LYS A 3 14.53 -39.69 -18.08
C LYS A 3 13.14 -39.07 -17.80
N ILE A 4 12.09 -39.88 -17.65
CA ILE A 4 10.75 -39.45 -17.31
C ILE A 4 10.69 -38.97 -15.85
N ALA A 5 11.37 -39.63 -14.93
CA ALA A 5 11.46 -39.22 -13.53
C ALA A 5 12.17 -37.86 -13.36
N ILE A 6 13.24 -37.59 -14.13
CA ILE A 6 13.95 -36.31 -14.12
C ILE A 6 13.03 -35.17 -14.67
N PHE A 7 12.25 -35.43 -15.71
CA PHE A 7 11.30 -34.45 -16.27
C PHE A 7 10.18 -34.13 -15.28
N LEU A 8 9.65 -35.11 -14.57
CA LEU A 8 8.62 -34.93 -13.55
C LEU A 8 9.14 -34.16 -12.32
N THR A 9 10.35 -34.42 -11.88
CA THR A 9 10.96 -33.65 -10.78
C THR A 9 11.28 -32.22 -11.17
N ALA A 10 11.75 -31.96 -12.40
CA ALA A 10 11.98 -30.62 -12.90
C ALA A 10 10.66 -29.82 -13.04
N LEU A 11 9.59 -30.44 -13.53
CA LEU A 11 8.27 -29.81 -13.65
C LEU A 11 7.67 -29.47 -12.26
N PHE A 12 7.87 -30.34 -11.27
CA PHE A 12 7.42 -30.13 -9.91
C PHE A 12 8.22 -29.00 -9.20
N ALA A 13 9.52 -28.90 -9.46
CA ALA A 13 10.36 -27.83 -8.91
C ALA A 13 9.99 -26.45 -9.46
N VAL A 14 9.57 -26.34 -10.73
CA VAL A 14 9.13 -25.07 -11.34
C VAL A 14 7.80 -24.58 -10.76
N SER A 15 6.90 -25.48 -10.35
CA SER A 15 5.61 -25.10 -9.78
C SER A 15 5.69 -24.52 -8.36
N LEU A 16 6.81 -24.68 -7.65
CA LEU A 16 7.03 -24.15 -6.29
C LEU A 16 7.52 -22.69 -6.29
N LEU A 17 7.85 -22.11 -7.44
CA LEU A 17 8.40 -20.75 -7.56
C LEU A 17 7.35 -19.67 -7.82
N SER A 18 6.06 -20.02 -7.94
CA SER A 18 4.99 -19.05 -8.12
C SER A 18 4.59 -18.37 -6.80
N GLY A 19 5.44 -17.50 -6.27
CA GLY A 19 5.10 -16.57 -5.19
C GLY A 19 4.13 -15.49 -5.69
N CYS A 20 2.83 -15.76 -5.65
CA CYS A 20 1.82 -14.75 -5.96
C CYS A 20 1.83 -13.68 -4.86
N ILE A 21 2.01 -12.41 -5.23
CA ILE A 21 1.72 -11.28 -4.34
C ILE A 21 0.21 -11.26 -4.15
N SER A 22 -0.25 -11.68 -2.97
CA SER A 22 -1.67 -11.66 -2.59
C SER A 22 -1.93 -10.65 -1.49
N ALA A 23 -3.15 -10.12 -1.47
CA ALA A 23 -3.60 -9.25 -0.39
C ALA A 23 -3.60 -10.01 0.95
N PRO A 24 -3.36 -9.32 2.07
CA PRO A 24 -3.52 -9.90 3.40
C PRO A 24 -4.94 -10.43 3.62
N PRO A 25 -5.10 -11.42 4.53
CA PRO A 25 -6.42 -11.98 4.85
C PRO A 25 -7.44 -10.91 5.23
N GLY A 26 -8.63 -10.97 4.65
CA GLY A 26 -9.72 -10.02 4.85
C GLY A 26 -9.60 -8.72 4.04
N LEU A 27 -8.53 -8.55 3.27
CA LEU A 27 -8.31 -7.41 2.38
C LEU A 27 -8.31 -7.83 0.91
N GLU A 28 -8.75 -9.02 0.60
CA GLU A 28 -8.82 -9.54 -0.75
C GLU A 28 -9.76 -8.66 -1.59
N ARG A 29 -9.55 -8.71 -2.89
CA ARG A 29 -10.40 -7.97 -3.83
C ARG A 29 -11.81 -8.56 -3.87
N ASP A 30 -12.79 -7.81 -3.36
CA ASP A 30 -14.20 -8.07 -3.60
C ASP A 30 -14.68 -7.14 -4.75
N LYS A 31 -15.21 -7.72 -5.82
CA LYS A 31 -15.72 -6.96 -6.97
C LYS A 31 -16.94 -6.10 -6.61
N SER A 32 -17.68 -6.48 -5.58
CA SER A 32 -18.85 -5.74 -5.08
C SER A 32 -18.49 -4.58 -4.15
N ALA A 33 -17.25 -4.55 -3.63
CA ALA A 33 -16.80 -3.52 -2.72
C ALA A 33 -16.35 -2.25 -3.46
N ILE A 34 -16.71 -1.09 -2.93
CA ILE A 34 -16.22 0.20 -3.39
C ILE A 34 -14.74 0.32 -2.99
N GLN A 35 -13.88 0.57 -3.98
CA GLN A 35 -12.42 0.69 -3.79
C GLN A 35 -11.88 2.11 -3.98
N ASP A 36 -12.77 3.06 -4.25
CA ASP A 36 -12.42 4.46 -4.47
C ASP A 36 -13.45 5.33 -3.75
N LEU A 37 -12.97 6.20 -2.87
CA LEU A 37 -13.82 7.09 -2.08
C LEU A 37 -14.73 7.95 -2.94
N LYS A 38 -14.25 8.41 -4.11
CA LYS A 38 -15.01 9.23 -5.05
C LYS A 38 -16.19 8.50 -5.70
N LYS A 39 -16.21 7.17 -5.64
CA LYS A 39 -17.30 6.35 -6.20
C LYS A 39 -18.44 6.10 -5.22
N ILE A 40 -18.32 6.56 -3.98
CA ILE A 40 -19.40 6.47 -3.00
C ILE A 40 -20.49 7.47 -3.38
N LYS A 41 -21.68 6.94 -3.65
CA LYS A 41 -22.89 7.73 -3.96
C LYS A 41 -23.71 7.98 -2.71
N THR A 42 -24.62 8.96 -2.78
CA THR A 42 -25.55 9.25 -1.68
C THR A 42 -26.40 8.04 -1.31
N GLU A 43 -26.86 7.28 -2.29
CA GLU A 43 -27.66 6.07 -2.12
C GLU A 43 -26.93 4.92 -1.38
N ASP A 44 -25.59 4.89 -1.43
CA ASP A 44 -24.78 3.86 -0.77
C ASP A 44 -24.84 3.96 0.77
N TYR A 45 -25.28 5.10 1.32
CA TYR A 45 -25.42 5.31 2.76
C TYR A 45 -26.76 4.78 3.33
N ASP A 46 -27.75 4.56 2.48
CA ASP A 46 -29.13 4.26 2.93
C ASP A 46 -29.24 2.86 3.55
N CYS A 47 -28.53 1.88 3.00
CA CYS A 47 -28.65 0.51 3.49
C CYS A 47 -27.70 0.12 4.62
N ARG A 48 -26.66 0.90 4.90
CA ARG A 48 -25.55 0.55 5.83
C ARG A 48 -24.98 -0.85 5.59
N CYS A 49 -25.03 -1.31 4.35
CA CYS A 49 -24.65 -2.66 3.94
C CYS A 49 -23.54 -2.67 2.88
N LYS A 50 -23.21 -1.49 2.34
CA LYS A 50 -22.27 -1.37 1.25
C LYS A 50 -20.86 -1.66 1.71
N LYS A 51 -20.26 -2.70 1.13
CA LYS A 51 -18.88 -3.06 1.40
C LYS A 51 -17.93 -2.07 0.76
N VAL A 52 -16.86 -1.74 1.48
CA VAL A 52 -15.78 -0.87 1.01
C VAL A 52 -14.43 -1.52 1.27
N ARG A 53 -13.45 -1.23 0.40
CA ARG A 53 -12.03 -1.50 0.61
C ARG A 53 -11.27 -0.23 0.29
N LEU A 54 -10.92 0.53 1.32
CA LEU A 54 -10.26 1.82 1.19
C LEU A 54 -8.91 1.79 1.90
N GLY A 55 -8.03 2.69 1.50
CA GLY A 55 -6.73 2.81 2.14
C GLY A 55 -6.22 4.24 2.06
N GLY A 56 -5.12 4.50 2.75
CA GLY A 56 -4.50 5.80 2.75
C GLY A 56 -3.56 6.03 3.93
N LYS A 57 -3.26 7.31 4.18
CA LYS A 57 -2.40 7.73 5.29
C LYS A 57 -3.25 8.18 6.47
N VAL A 58 -2.96 7.67 7.66
CA VAL A 58 -3.64 8.07 8.91
C VAL A 58 -3.12 9.45 9.33
N VAL A 59 -4.01 10.41 9.50
CA VAL A 59 -3.68 11.78 9.94
C VAL A 59 -4.06 12.04 11.38
N ALA A 60 -5.08 11.32 11.88
CA ALA A 60 -5.46 11.40 13.28
C ALA A 60 -5.96 10.03 13.77
N ALA A 61 -5.68 9.72 15.02
CA ALA A 61 -6.18 8.54 15.69
C ALA A 61 -6.58 8.88 17.13
N THR A 62 -7.69 8.33 17.58
CA THR A 62 -8.22 8.55 18.94
C THR A 62 -8.76 7.22 19.47
N ALA A 63 -8.25 6.79 20.61
CA ALA A 63 -8.79 5.63 21.31
C ALA A 63 -10.10 6.01 22.00
N LEU A 64 -11.14 5.23 21.73
CA LEU A 64 -12.43 5.28 22.42
C LEU A 64 -12.55 4.09 23.35
N LYS A 65 -13.66 4.01 24.09
CA LYS A 65 -13.86 2.95 25.08
C LYS A 65 -13.74 1.53 24.50
N ASP A 66 -14.39 1.28 23.36
CA ASP A 66 -14.50 -0.07 22.78
C ASP A 66 -13.94 -0.15 21.34
N LYS A 67 -13.46 0.96 20.81
CA LYS A 67 -12.96 1.06 19.43
C LYS A 67 -11.94 2.18 19.28
N THR A 68 -11.16 2.14 18.20
CA THR A 68 -10.24 3.23 17.86
C THR A 68 -10.75 3.94 16.60
N ARG A 69 -10.97 5.25 16.71
CA ARG A 69 -11.37 6.12 15.59
C ARG A 69 -10.10 6.62 14.89
N ILE A 70 -10.06 6.45 13.59
CA ILE A 70 -8.98 6.99 12.76
C ILE A 70 -9.54 7.89 11.66
N GLU A 71 -8.83 8.97 11.36
CA GLU A 71 -9.04 9.80 10.18
C GLU A 71 -7.95 9.48 9.16
N VAL A 72 -8.36 9.21 7.93
CA VAL A 72 -7.47 8.74 6.86
C VAL A 72 -7.61 9.62 5.63
N ILE A 73 -6.48 10.13 5.12
CA ILE A 73 -6.41 10.69 3.76
C ILE A 73 -6.44 9.52 2.79
N SER A 74 -7.50 9.45 1.99
CA SER A 74 -7.73 8.34 1.07
C SER A 74 -6.78 8.38 -0.12
N LEU A 75 -6.16 7.22 -0.39
CA LEU A 75 -5.35 6.94 -1.57
C LEU A 75 -5.94 5.74 -2.31
N PRO A 76 -5.75 5.66 -3.64
CA PRO A 76 -6.10 4.46 -4.39
C PRO A 76 -5.42 3.23 -3.80
N VAL A 77 -6.15 2.11 -3.75
CA VAL A 77 -5.63 0.83 -3.23
C VAL A 77 -5.27 -0.09 -4.39
N LEU A 78 -4.04 -0.59 -4.39
CA LEU A 78 -3.56 -1.54 -5.39
C LEU A 78 -4.36 -2.84 -5.35
N THR A 79 -4.73 -3.34 -6.52
CA THR A 79 -5.68 -4.44 -6.65
C THR A 79 -5.20 -5.73 -5.97
N PHE A 80 -3.96 -6.14 -6.21
CA PHE A 80 -3.43 -7.43 -5.78
C PHE A 80 -2.78 -7.40 -4.40
N SER A 81 -2.01 -6.36 -4.09
CA SER A 81 -1.30 -6.25 -2.81
C SER A 81 -2.13 -5.63 -1.69
N ALA A 82 -3.24 -4.96 -2.01
CA ALA A 82 -4.04 -4.14 -1.11
C ALA A 82 -3.27 -2.94 -0.49
N LYS A 83 -2.09 -2.61 -0.98
CA LYS A 83 -1.30 -1.45 -0.50
C LYS A 83 -1.89 -0.14 -1.04
N PRO A 84 -1.92 0.94 -0.25
CA PRO A 84 -2.19 2.28 -0.77
C PRO A 84 -1.10 2.71 -1.76
N ALA A 85 -1.49 3.36 -2.85
CA ALA A 85 -0.57 3.92 -3.84
C ALA A 85 -0.05 5.28 -3.34
N ILE A 86 1.16 5.29 -2.78
CA ILE A 86 1.72 6.47 -2.11
C ILE A 86 1.98 7.66 -3.05
N ASP A 87 2.22 7.38 -4.33
CA ASP A 87 2.51 8.39 -5.35
C ASP A 87 1.23 8.88 -6.07
N ALA A 88 0.06 8.37 -5.68
CA ALA A 88 -1.19 8.74 -6.31
C ALA A 88 -1.82 9.98 -5.66
N PRO A 89 -2.63 10.75 -6.42
CA PRO A 89 -3.38 11.86 -5.86
C PRO A 89 -4.40 11.38 -4.83
N THR A 90 -4.66 12.22 -3.83
CA THR A 90 -5.62 11.92 -2.78
C THR A 90 -7.06 12.00 -3.28
N ASN A 91 -7.91 11.15 -2.71
CA ASN A 91 -9.33 11.04 -3.06
C ASN A 91 -10.29 11.60 -1.99
N GLY A 92 -9.79 12.48 -1.10
CA GLY A 92 -10.55 13.00 0.03
C GLY A 92 -10.17 12.32 1.36
N ARG A 93 -11.02 12.43 2.37
CA ARG A 93 -10.81 11.86 3.70
C ARG A 93 -12.00 11.02 4.13
N PHE A 94 -11.74 10.03 4.98
CA PHE A 94 -12.79 9.22 5.61
C PHE A 94 -12.42 8.92 7.06
N ILE A 95 -13.44 8.57 7.84
CA ILE A 95 -13.28 8.07 9.20
C ILE A 95 -13.47 6.55 9.19
N ALA A 96 -12.62 5.84 9.91
CA ALA A 96 -12.78 4.41 10.12
C ALA A 96 -12.74 4.07 11.61
N TYR A 97 -13.62 3.18 12.03
CA TYR A 97 -13.68 2.65 13.39
C TYR A 97 -13.11 1.24 13.41
N LEU A 98 -11.93 1.13 13.99
CA LEU A 98 -11.28 -0.16 14.23
C LEU A 98 -11.88 -0.81 15.48
N LYS A 99 -12.10 -2.11 15.48
CA LYS A 99 -12.58 -2.85 16.64
C LYS A 99 -11.49 -2.95 17.70
N GLY A 100 -11.86 -2.67 18.95
CA GLY A 100 -10.96 -2.74 20.09
C GLY A 100 -9.96 -1.58 20.17
N PHE A 101 -9.03 -1.72 21.09
CA PHE A 101 -7.98 -0.74 21.33
C PHE A 101 -6.80 -0.99 20.38
N VAL A 102 -6.44 0.05 19.64
CA VAL A 102 -5.17 0.15 18.92
C VAL A 102 -4.52 1.46 19.38
N ASP A 103 -3.26 1.41 19.77
CA ASP A 103 -2.55 2.58 20.23
C ASP A 103 -2.53 3.67 19.15
N PRO A 104 -3.10 4.88 19.42
CA PRO A 104 -3.13 5.97 18.45
C PRO A 104 -1.75 6.40 17.94
N GLU A 105 -0.73 6.37 18.79
CA GLU A 105 0.62 6.76 18.39
C GLU A 105 1.24 5.78 17.37
N SER A 106 0.87 4.50 17.46
CA SER A 106 1.31 3.50 16.49
C SER A 106 0.66 3.66 15.10
N LEU A 107 -0.45 4.39 15.03
CA LEU A 107 -1.24 4.58 13.81
C LEU A 107 -0.92 5.89 13.09
N LYS A 108 -0.57 6.94 13.82
CA LYS A 108 -0.31 8.27 13.24
C LYS A 108 0.79 8.20 12.20
N GLU A 109 0.59 8.93 11.10
CA GLU A 109 1.52 9.02 9.96
C GLU A 109 1.77 7.70 9.24
N GLN A 110 1.17 6.57 9.68
CA GLN A 110 1.27 5.28 9.02
C GLN A 110 0.25 5.14 7.89
N TYR A 111 0.51 4.21 7.00
CA TYR A 111 -0.44 3.84 5.96
C TYR A 111 -1.29 2.67 6.42
N ILE A 112 -2.55 2.67 6.01
CA ILE A 112 -3.51 1.62 6.38
C ILE A 112 -4.39 1.26 5.18
N THR A 113 -4.78 0.00 5.11
CA THR A 113 -5.88 -0.46 4.27
C THR A 113 -6.93 -1.08 5.16
N VAL A 114 -8.17 -0.72 4.94
CA VAL A 114 -9.32 -1.20 5.69
C VAL A 114 -10.36 -1.80 4.75
N THR A 115 -11.01 -2.86 5.19
CA THR A 115 -12.26 -3.35 4.63
C THR A 115 -13.34 -3.26 5.68
N GLY A 116 -14.56 -3.02 5.25
CA GLY A 116 -15.67 -2.87 6.17
C GLY A 116 -16.95 -2.49 5.46
N VAL A 117 -17.85 -1.92 6.22
CA VAL A 117 -19.16 -1.48 5.76
C VAL A 117 -19.28 0.03 5.92
N LEU A 118 -19.81 0.68 4.90
CA LEU A 118 -20.16 2.10 4.96
C LEU A 118 -21.34 2.28 5.92
N SER A 119 -21.12 2.99 7.04
CA SER A 119 -22.11 3.12 8.11
C SER A 119 -22.85 4.46 8.12
N GLY A 120 -22.31 5.49 7.45
CA GLY A 120 -22.92 6.81 7.40
C GLY A 120 -21.93 7.91 7.08
N LYS A 121 -22.28 9.12 7.52
CA LYS A 121 -21.44 10.33 7.42
C LYS A 121 -21.28 10.96 8.79
N GLU A 122 -20.14 11.54 9.06
CA GLU A 122 -19.82 12.33 10.25
C GLU A 122 -19.43 13.74 9.82
N ALA A 123 -20.11 14.76 10.37
CA ALA A 123 -19.75 16.14 10.13
C ALA A 123 -18.51 16.51 10.94
N GLY A 124 -17.57 17.19 10.31
CA GLY A 124 -16.36 17.68 10.96
C GLY A 124 -15.73 18.80 10.16
N LYS A 125 -14.49 19.12 10.48
CA LYS A 125 -13.74 20.19 9.79
C LYS A 125 -12.39 19.69 9.33
N ILE A 126 -11.97 20.20 8.19
CA ILE A 126 -10.58 20.14 7.74
C ILE A 126 -10.08 21.58 7.79
N ASP A 127 -9.24 21.86 8.77
CA ASP A 127 -8.87 23.23 9.15
C ASP A 127 -10.12 24.07 9.44
N GLN A 128 -10.43 25.04 8.57
CA GLN A 128 -11.61 25.92 8.73
C GLN A 128 -12.79 25.49 7.83
N ALA A 129 -12.60 24.51 6.94
CA ALA A 129 -13.60 24.07 5.99
C ALA A 129 -14.49 22.98 6.60
N ASP A 130 -15.82 23.12 6.49
CA ASP A 130 -16.75 22.08 6.87
C ASP A 130 -16.61 20.89 5.91
N TYR A 131 -16.56 19.68 6.47
CA TYR A 131 -16.37 18.45 5.70
C TYR A 131 -17.27 17.34 6.20
N GLN A 132 -17.84 16.57 5.27
CA GLN A 132 -18.65 15.39 5.57
C GLN A 132 -17.82 14.14 5.33
N TYR A 133 -17.37 13.52 6.41
CA TYR A 133 -16.57 12.32 6.37
C TYR A 133 -17.44 11.09 6.13
N PRO A 134 -17.20 10.29 5.07
CA PRO A 134 -17.70 8.92 5.03
C PRO A 134 -17.18 8.13 6.23
N VAL A 135 -18.07 7.37 6.87
CA VAL A 135 -17.74 6.57 8.06
C VAL A 135 -17.78 5.09 7.73
N ILE A 136 -16.74 4.37 8.12
CA ILE A 136 -16.56 2.95 7.86
C ILE A 136 -16.44 2.20 9.18
N GLU A 137 -17.31 1.21 9.39
CA GLU A 137 -17.14 0.21 10.44
C GLU A 137 -16.24 -0.91 9.89
N VAL A 138 -15.04 -1.03 10.45
CA VAL A 138 -13.98 -1.89 9.92
C VAL A 138 -14.18 -3.33 10.35
N THR A 139 -14.06 -4.25 9.39
CA THR A 139 -14.06 -5.70 9.62
C THR A 139 -12.66 -6.29 9.62
N ALA A 140 -11.77 -5.79 8.73
CA ALA A 140 -10.36 -6.16 8.70
C ALA A 140 -9.50 -4.95 8.28
N HIS A 141 -8.29 -4.91 8.75
CA HIS A 141 -7.33 -3.87 8.38
C HIS A 141 -5.89 -4.40 8.37
N LYS A 142 -5.04 -3.73 7.63
CA LYS A 142 -3.59 -3.92 7.63
C LYS A 142 -2.92 -2.56 7.70
N GLN A 143 -2.07 -2.40 8.67
CA GLN A 143 -1.14 -1.28 8.78
C GLN A 143 0.10 -1.56 7.94
N TRP A 144 0.58 -0.56 7.21
CA TRP A 144 1.74 -0.62 6.35
C TRP A 144 2.79 0.36 6.85
N ARG A 145 4.00 -0.11 6.97
CA ARG A 145 5.15 0.73 7.32
C ARG A 145 5.81 1.24 6.05
N LEU A 146 6.00 2.55 5.96
CA LEU A 146 6.78 3.17 4.89
C LEU A 146 8.27 2.93 5.15
N VAL A 147 8.93 2.32 4.19
CA VAL A 147 10.38 2.07 4.23
C VAL A 147 11.02 2.78 3.05
N GLN A 148 12.10 3.49 3.34
CA GLN A 148 12.93 4.14 2.35
C GLN A 148 14.04 3.16 1.95
N GLU A 149 14.14 2.87 0.67
CA GLU A 149 15.14 1.97 0.10
C GLU A 149 16.03 2.73 -0.87
N TYR A 150 17.32 2.49 -0.77
CA TYR A 150 18.31 2.99 -1.72
C TYR A 150 18.47 1.97 -2.84
N TYR A 151 18.12 2.38 -4.06
CA TYR A 151 18.27 1.54 -5.24
C TYR A 151 19.49 2.00 -6.03
N TYR A 152 20.43 1.08 -6.20
CA TYR A 152 21.56 1.27 -7.10
C TYR A 152 21.23 0.59 -8.43
N ASP A 153 21.34 1.33 -9.53
CA ASP A 153 21.08 0.79 -10.86
C ASP A 153 22.10 -0.32 -11.16
N ARG A 154 21.60 -1.48 -11.56
CA ARG A 154 22.38 -2.69 -11.76
C ARG A 154 23.28 -2.62 -13.00
N ASP A 155 22.90 -1.77 -13.95
CA ASP A 155 23.64 -1.60 -15.22
C ASP A 155 25.01 -0.89 -15.02
N TYR A 156 25.31 -0.49 -13.76
CA TYR A 156 26.61 0.10 -13.41
C TYR A 156 27.76 -0.91 -13.42
N TRP A 157 27.49 -2.21 -13.24
CA TRP A 157 28.56 -3.22 -13.14
C TRP A 157 28.93 -3.84 -14.48
N ASP A 158 28.07 -3.75 -15.49
CA ASP A 158 28.34 -4.33 -16.82
C ASP A 158 29.24 -3.45 -17.70
N ASP A 159 29.42 -2.16 -17.34
CA ASP A 159 30.31 -1.23 -18.07
C ASP A 159 31.82 -1.38 -17.72
N TRP A 160 32.17 -2.32 -16.84
CA TRP A 160 33.56 -2.51 -16.42
C TRP A 160 34.35 -3.49 -17.28
N ASP A 161 33.69 -4.28 -18.13
CA ASP A 161 34.36 -5.33 -18.90
C ASP A 161 34.87 -4.91 -20.30
N ASP A 162 34.50 -3.73 -20.80
CA ASP A 162 34.83 -3.32 -22.16
C ASP A 162 36.00 -2.33 -22.30
N ASP A 163 36.64 -1.87 -21.25
CA ASP A 163 37.76 -0.92 -21.34
C ASP A 163 39.14 -1.53 -20.97
N TRP A 164 39.49 -2.71 -21.50
CA TRP A 164 40.87 -3.15 -21.56
C TRP A 164 41.61 -2.42 -22.68
N TYR A 165 41.71 -1.08 -22.59
CA TYR A 165 42.66 -0.31 -23.39
C TYR A 165 43.62 0.46 -22.48
N PRO A 166 44.96 0.26 -22.63
CA PRO A 166 45.93 1.03 -21.89
C PRO A 166 45.94 2.46 -22.42
N ARG A 167 45.18 3.37 -21.82
CA ARG A 167 45.28 4.80 -22.10
C ARG A 167 46.55 5.36 -21.46
N ARG A 168 47.53 5.49 -22.29
CA ARG A 168 48.71 6.34 -22.12
C ARG A 168 48.22 7.80 -21.96
N PHE A 169 48.48 8.38 -20.78
CA PHE A 169 48.37 9.80 -20.46
C PHE A 169 46.94 10.41 -20.30
N GLY A 170 46.64 10.87 -19.07
CA GLY A 170 45.64 11.83 -18.76
C GLY A 170 44.70 11.45 -17.60
N LEU A 171 45.13 11.72 -16.36
CA LEU A 171 44.32 11.72 -15.17
C LEU A 171 43.06 12.56 -15.34
N ARG A 172 41.95 11.92 -15.57
CA ARG A 172 40.63 12.46 -15.26
C ARG A 172 39.80 11.33 -14.68
N PHE A 173 39.96 11.11 -13.38
CA PHE A 173 38.98 10.40 -12.57
C PHE A 173 37.71 11.24 -12.51
N HIS A 174 36.83 11.10 -13.50
CA HIS A 174 35.44 11.42 -13.32
C HIS A 174 34.83 10.22 -12.57
N MET A 175 34.98 10.22 -11.26
CA MET A 175 34.06 9.47 -10.43
C MET A 175 32.69 10.10 -10.60
N PHE A 176 31.91 9.61 -11.54
CA PHE A 176 30.49 9.85 -11.59
C PHE A 176 29.91 9.13 -10.37
N HIS A 177 29.85 9.81 -9.25
CA HIS A 177 28.99 9.41 -8.14
C HIS A 177 27.57 9.58 -8.65
N ARG A 178 27.00 8.50 -9.23
CA ARG A 178 25.55 8.44 -9.42
C ARG A 178 24.94 8.31 -8.04
N GLU A 179 24.17 9.30 -7.66
CA GLU A 179 23.43 9.26 -6.40
C GLU A 179 22.44 8.08 -6.46
N PRO A 180 22.30 7.30 -5.38
CA PRO A 180 21.32 6.23 -5.33
C PRO A 180 19.91 6.80 -5.50
N ILE A 181 19.09 6.11 -6.29
CA ILE A 181 17.68 6.45 -6.45
C ILE A 181 16.95 6.03 -5.17
N LEU A 182 16.33 7.01 -4.52
CA LEU A 182 15.48 6.77 -3.35
C LEU A 182 14.13 6.22 -3.80
N ARG A 183 13.75 5.06 -3.27
CA ARG A 183 12.41 4.48 -3.45
C ARG A 183 11.73 4.31 -2.10
N TYR A 184 10.44 4.56 -2.09
CA TYR A 184 9.59 4.35 -0.91
C TYR A 184 8.68 3.15 -1.16
N ASN A 185 8.72 2.18 -0.26
CA ASN A 185 7.90 0.97 -0.33
C ASN A 185 7.10 0.78 0.95
N LEU A 186 5.90 0.21 0.82
CA LEU A 186 5.04 -0.17 1.95
C LEU A 186 5.23 -1.66 2.28
N TYR A 187 5.48 -1.97 3.57
CA TYR A 187 5.64 -3.32 4.11
C TYR A 187 4.68 -3.62 5.25
#